data_a14b68598f722042df0cd2fd91e1864b
#
_entry.id   a14b68598f722042df0cd2fd91e1864b
#
_cell.length_a   1.000
_cell.length_b   1.000
_cell.length_c   1.000
_cell.angle_alpha   90.00
_cell.angle_beta   90.00
_cell.angle_gamma   90.00
#
_symmetry.space_group_name_H-M   'P 1'
#
loop_
_entity.id
_entity.type
_entity.pdbx_description
1 polymer ?
#
loop_
_entity_poly.entity_id
_entity_poly.type
_entity_poly.pdbx_seq_one_letter_code
_entity_poly.pdbx_strand_id
1 'polypeptide(L)'
;MAAGQKFEPRILGFLCNWCCYAGADLAGVSRFQYPPNIRVIRVMCSGRVDPAHIFRAFSNGQDAVFIGGCHLNDCHYVTHGNYDALGMVYIYKKLLEHIGLNPERLRLEWVSAGEGIRFASIMNEFVPRIEKLGPLGRGEGLDETGLKSKLEAVRKLVPYIKLVQSERLRVPVRTEEAYTKFFTGEEFNRLFKELIADKLAVVQIMELLRERPRSTREISDILGLSPHEVSRQVHVSARDQKVEAVAVDNDKIDRILDKHQGKAGSLVQVLLEIQHENHWLPLDVLERVSKKLDVPLSRVMQIVTFHKSFSLIPKGRHEIHVCTGPSCYVRGSTSLLDTVQDLTGIKAGETDPDLEFSLEASNCLGCCNLGPEIIVDGKHHSKVASDKVKDVLKNNE
;
A
#
# COMPACT_ATOMS: atom_id res chain seq x y z
N MET A 1 -33.77 29.35 21.50
CA MET A 1 -33.35 28.84 20.16
C MET A 1 -32.54 29.94 19.55
N ALA A 2 -31.20 29.82 19.58
CA ALA A 2 -30.30 30.81 18.95
C ALA A 2 -30.51 30.73 17.44
N ALA A 3 -30.69 31.89 16.79
CA ALA A 3 -30.76 32.00 15.33
C ALA A 3 -29.59 31.29 14.71
N GLY A 4 -29.86 30.40 13.74
CA GLY A 4 -28.91 29.48 13.16
C GLY A 4 -27.67 30.21 12.63
N GLN A 5 -26.55 29.97 13.29
CA GLN A 5 -25.27 30.45 12.82
C GLN A 5 -25.02 29.78 11.46
N LYS A 6 -24.91 30.59 10.39
CA LYS A 6 -24.63 30.09 9.05
C LYS A 6 -23.32 29.33 9.08
N PHE A 7 -23.29 28.10 8.53
CA PHE A 7 -22.06 27.32 8.45
C PHE A 7 -21.02 28.06 7.59
N GLU A 8 -19.86 28.25 8.16
CA GLU A 8 -18.70 28.84 7.49
C GLU A 8 -17.63 27.74 7.31
N PRO A 9 -17.39 27.27 6.08
CA PRO A 9 -16.42 26.18 5.85
C PRO A 9 -14.99 26.63 6.14
N ARG A 10 -14.21 25.73 6.72
CA ARG A 10 -12.77 25.87 6.91
C ARG A 10 -12.02 25.13 5.82
N ILE A 11 -11.31 25.83 4.97
CA ILE A 11 -10.62 25.29 3.81
C ILE A 11 -9.11 25.46 3.99
N LEU A 12 -8.36 24.36 3.81
CA LEU A 12 -6.90 24.42 3.75
C LEU A 12 -6.45 24.36 2.28
N GLY A 13 -5.67 25.36 1.85
CA GLY A 13 -5.11 25.45 0.50
C GLY A 13 -3.62 25.17 0.48
N PHE A 14 -3.19 24.22 -0.34
CA PHE A 14 -1.78 24.00 -0.70
C PHE A 14 -1.51 24.64 -2.05
N LEU A 15 -0.79 25.76 -2.08
CA LEU A 15 -0.54 26.52 -3.31
C LEU A 15 0.91 26.37 -3.74
N CYS A 16 1.10 25.98 -5.01
CA CYS A 16 2.42 25.89 -5.62
C CYS A 16 3.11 27.24 -5.65
N ASN A 17 4.36 27.28 -5.18
CA ASN A 17 5.20 28.48 -5.10
C ASN A 17 5.34 29.22 -6.43
N TRP A 18 5.49 28.47 -7.53
CA TRP A 18 5.86 29.02 -8.82
C TRP A 18 4.70 29.67 -9.58
N CYS A 19 3.47 29.18 -9.37
CA CYS A 19 2.31 29.58 -10.14
C CYS A 19 1.15 30.02 -9.25
N CYS A 20 0.43 29.06 -8.66
CA CYS A 20 -0.83 29.33 -7.98
C CYS A 20 -0.71 30.28 -6.78
N TYR A 21 0.40 30.20 -6.01
CA TYR A 21 0.63 31.15 -4.92
C TYR A 21 0.82 32.58 -5.43
N ALA A 22 1.61 32.76 -6.51
CA ALA A 22 1.78 34.04 -7.13
C ALA A 22 0.47 34.57 -7.74
N GLY A 23 -0.37 33.69 -8.33
CA GLY A 23 -1.71 34.04 -8.79
C GLY A 23 -2.63 34.48 -7.65
N ALA A 24 -2.58 33.82 -6.49
CA ALA A 24 -3.31 34.24 -5.29
C ALA A 24 -2.81 35.56 -4.74
N ASP A 25 -1.49 35.82 -4.75
CA ASP A 25 -0.88 37.05 -4.34
C ASP A 25 -1.32 38.21 -5.28
N LEU A 26 -1.29 37.96 -6.59
CA LEU A 26 -1.81 38.93 -7.59
C LEU A 26 -3.29 39.23 -7.36
N ALA A 27 -4.11 38.25 -7.00
CA ALA A 27 -5.51 38.46 -6.67
C ALA A 27 -5.67 39.44 -5.48
N GLY A 28 -4.83 39.27 -4.45
CA GLY A 28 -4.80 40.14 -3.27
C GLY A 28 -4.37 41.59 -3.61
N VAL A 29 -3.24 41.72 -4.32
CA VAL A 29 -2.70 43.05 -4.74
C VAL A 29 -3.68 43.78 -5.65
N SER A 30 -4.34 43.04 -6.56
CA SER A 30 -5.36 43.57 -7.48
C SER A 30 -6.72 43.76 -6.82
N ARG A 31 -6.87 43.44 -5.52
CA ARG A 31 -8.11 43.58 -4.74
C ARG A 31 -9.31 42.83 -5.31
N PHE A 32 -9.07 41.67 -5.98
CA PHE A 32 -10.16 40.80 -6.39
C PHE A 32 -10.80 40.17 -5.16
N GLN A 33 -12.13 40.25 -5.08
CA GLN A 33 -12.87 39.80 -3.91
C GLN A 33 -13.22 38.31 -4.02
N TYR A 34 -12.92 37.55 -2.97
CA TYR A 34 -13.32 36.16 -2.78
C TYR A 34 -13.52 35.86 -1.27
N PRO A 35 -14.26 34.82 -0.89
CA PRO A 35 -14.52 34.49 0.51
C PRO A 35 -13.22 34.16 1.28
N PRO A 36 -13.07 34.67 2.54
CA PRO A 36 -11.83 34.50 3.33
C PRO A 36 -11.70 33.14 4.01
N ASN A 37 -12.42 32.13 3.54
CA ASN A 37 -12.54 30.82 4.18
C ASN A 37 -11.32 29.91 3.97
N ILE A 38 -10.37 30.32 3.11
CA ILE A 38 -9.17 29.54 2.80
C ILE A 38 -7.98 29.98 3.67
N ARG A 39 -7.29 28.98 4.25
CA ARG A 39 -5.96 29.17 4.85
C ARG A 39 -4.92 28.57 3.91
N VAL A 40 -3.88 29.33 3.58
CA VAL A 40 -2.92 28.95 2.56
C VAL A 40 -1.63 28.44 3.18
N ILE A 41 -1.17 27.28 2.70
CA ILE A 41 0.19 26.78 2.88
C ILE A 41 0.89 26.83 1.53
N ARG A 42 1.99 27.58 1.47
CA ARG A 42 2.85 27.66 0.29
C ARG A 42 3.73 26.43 0.23
N VAL A 43 3.69 25.69 -0.88
CA VAL A 43 4.48 24.49 -1.13
C VAL A 43 5.33 24.69 -2.39
N MET A 44 6.50 24.05 -2.44
CA MET A 44 7.38 24.20 -3.60
C MET A 44 6.76 23.68 -4.89
N CYS A 45 5.95 22.63 -4.81
CA CYS A 45 5.23 22.07 -5.96
C CYS A 45 3.95 21.36 -5.49
N SER A 46 2.88 21.43 -6.28
CA SER A 46 1.65 20.65 -6.01
C SER A 46 1.88 19.15 -5.97
N GLY A 47 2.82 18.62 -6.78
CA GLY A 47 3.21 17.19 -6.74
C GLY A 47 3.98 16.78 -5.47
N ARG A 48 4.36 17.73 -4.61
CA ARG A 48 5.02 17.46 -3.32
C ARG A 48 4.06 17.48 -2.13
N VAL A 49 2.77 17.71 -2.38
CA VAL A 49 1.76 17.64 -1.32
C VAL A 49 1.63 16.19 -0.88
N ASP A 50 2.04 15.91 0.36
CA ASP A 50 1.91 14.56 0.92
C ASP A 50 0.44 14.31 1.29
N PRO A 51 -0.15 13.19 0.85
CA PRO A 51 -1.51 12.80 1.23
C PRO A 51 -1.75 12.75 2.74
N ALA A 52 -0.72 12.45 3.53
CA ALA A 52 -0.82 12.49 4.98
C ALA A 52 -1.23 13.89 5.49
N HIS A 53 -0.81 14.96 4.82
CA HIS A 53 -1.23 16.33 5.18
C HIS A 53 -2.69 16.59 4.83
N ILE A 54 -3.20 16.01 3.73
CA ILE A 54 -4.61 16.13 3.33
C ILE A 54 -5.50 15.48 4.40
N PHE A 55 -5.23 14.23 4.78
CA PHE A 55 -6.03 13.53 5.79
C PHE A 55 -5.83 14.08 7.20
N ARG A 56 -4.65 14.62 7.50
CA ARG A 56 -4.43 15.36 8.75
C ARG A 56 -5.27 16.65 8.80
N ALA A 57 -5.42 17.36 7.66
CA ALA A 57 -6.29 18.53 7.60
C ALA A 57 -7.75 18.15 7.90
N PHE A 58 -8.27 17.10 7.28
CA PHE A 58 -9.62 16.59 7.57
C PHE A 58 -9.77 16.16 9.05
N SER A 59 -8.80 15.42 9.59
CA SER A 59 -8.81 15.00 10.99
C SER A 59 -8.76 16.18 11.98
N ASN A 60 -8.18 17.31 11.56
CA ASN A 60 -8.12 18.54 12.36
C ASN A 60 -9.34 19.47 12.10
N GLY A 61 -10.39 18.94 11.46
CA GLY A 61 -11.65 19.66 11.28
C GLY A 61 -11.63 20.69 10.16
N GLN A 62 -10.79 20.52 9.13
CA GLN A 62 -10.98 21.24 7.88
C GLN A 62 -12.11 20.59 7.08
N ASP A 63 -13.00 21.40 6.52
CA ASP A 63 -14.16 20.93 5.76
C ASP A 63 -13.81 20.59 4.32
N ALA A 64 -12.73 21.17 3.79
CA ALA A 64 -12.22 20.89 2.45
C ALA A 64 -10.72 21.19 2.34
N VAL A 65 -10.10 20.57 1.33
CA VAL A 65 -8.71 20.81 0.95
C VAL A 65 -8.64 21.25 -0.51
N PHE A 66 -7.94 22.35 -0.76
CA PHE A 66 -7.66 22.88 -2.09
C PHE A 66 -6.19 22.68 -2.43
N ILE A 67 -5.90 22.21 -3.63
CA ILE A 67 -4.54 22.11 -4.16
C ILE A 67 -4.46 22.93 -5.43
N GLY A 68 -3.59 23.94 -5.42
CA GLY A 68 -3.36 24.80 -6.58
C GLY A 68 -1.99 24.53 -7.19
N GLY A 69 -1.96 24.18 -8.47
CA GLY A 69 -0.74 23.86 -9.22
C GLY A 69 -0.57 24.69 -10.49
N CYS A 70 0.55 24.50 -11.16
CA CYS A 70 0.82 25.03 -12.50
C CYS A 70 -0.05 24.31 -13.53
N HIS A 71 -0.40 24.97 -14.63
CA HIS A 71 -1.04 24.30 -15.77
C HIS A 71 -0.26 23.08 -16.23
N LEU A 72 -0.98 22.08 -16.74
CA LEU A 72 -0.35 20.88 -17.29
C LEU A 72 0.60 21.30 -18.44
N ASN A 73 1.74 20.63 -18.51
CA ASN A 73 2.84 20.92 -19.43
C ASN A 73 3.62 22.22 -19.18
N ASP A 74 3.23 23.04 -18.18
CA ASP A 74 3.92 24.27 -17.79
C ASP A 74 4.44 24.21 -16.33
N CYS A 75 4.83 23.01 -15.89
CA CYS A 75 5.33 22.83 -14.52
C CYS A 75 6.84 23.05 -14.46
N HIS A 76 7.29 23.81 -13.45
CA HIS A 76 8.72 23.99 -13.18
C HIS A 76 9.46 22.64 -12.96
N TYR A 77 8.76 21.64 -12.41
CA TYR A 77 9.28 20.28 -12.22
C TYR A 77 8.74 19.32 -13.27
N VAL A 78 9.48 19.15 -14.37
CA VAL A 78 9.04 18.40 -15.53
C VAL A 78 8.81 16.91 -15.22
N THR A 79 9.61 16.31 -14.33
CA THR A 79 9.55 14.86 -14.03
C THR A 79 8.64 14.50 -12.88
N HIS A 80 8.49 15.37 -11.88
CA HIS A 80 7.73 15.11 -10.65
C HIS A 80 6.98 16.37 -10.22
N GLY A 81 5.93 16.68 -10.94
CA GLY A 81 5.23 17.93 -10.74
C GLY A 81 3.71 17.78 -10.71
N ASN A 82 3.04 18.60 -11.52
CA ASN A 82 1.59 18.67 -11.55
C ASN A 82 0.89 17.37 -11.99
N TYR A 83 1.51 16.55 -12.84
CA TYR A 83 0.98 15.23 -13.19
C TYR A 83 0.96 14.26 -12.00
N ASP A 84 1.96 14.35 -11.09
CA ASP A 84 1.94 13.55 -9.86
C ASP A 84 0.81 14.03 -8.93
N ALA A 85 0.55 15.36 -8.87
CA ALA A 85 -0.59 15.92 -8.16
C ALA A 85 -1.92 15.43 -8.75
N LEU A 86 -2.04 15.39 -10.07
CA LEU A 86 -3.23 14.93 -10.77
C LEU A 86 -3.54 13.47 -10.43
N GLY A 87 -2.56 12.58 -10.58
CA GLY A 87 -2.74 11.17 -10.23
C GLY A 87 -3.07 10.95 -8.75
N MET A 88 -2.37 11.67 -7.86
CA MET A 88 -2.63 11.66 -6.43
C MET A 88 -4.09 12.06 -6.12
N VAL A 89 -4.57 13.15 -6.69
CA VAL A 89 -5.94 13.64 -6.42
C VAL A 89 -6.99 12.67 -6.93
N TYR A 90 -6.82 12.03 -8.09
CA TYR A 90 -7.73 10.99 -8.56
C TYR A 90 -7.85 9.82 -7.56
N ILE A 91 -6.72 9.30 -7.08
CA ILE A 91 -6.69 8.20 -6.10
C ILE A 91 -7.40 8.60 -4.80
N TYR A 92 -7.10 9.79 -4.28
CA TYR A 92 -7.64 10.20 -2.98
C TYR A 92 -9.08 10.71 -3.06
N LYS A 93 -9.53 11.24 -4.20
CA LYS A 93 -10.98 11.46 -4.44
C LYS A 93 -11.76 10.15 -4.41
N LYS A 94 -11.24 9.11 -5.07
CA LYS A 94 -11.83 7.76 -5.04
C LYS A 94 -11.83 7.17 -3.63
N LEU A 95 -10.78 7.43 -2.86
CA LEU A 95 -10.70 7.00 -1.47
C LEU A 95 -11.69 7.72 -0.57
N LEU A 96 -11.88 9.05 -0.74
CA LEU A 96 -12.91 9.81 -0.03
C LEU A 96 -14.31 9.25 -0.32
N GLU A 97 -14.62 9.02 -1.60
CA GLU A 97 -15.88 8.39 -2.02
C GLU A 97 -16.07 7.03 -1.34
N HIS A 98 -15.03 6.20 -1.33
CA HIS A 98 -15.07 4.86 -0.75
C HIS A 98 -15.35 4.88 0.76
N ILE A 99 -14.82 5.84 1.50
CA ILE A 99 -15.10 6.00 2.94
C ILE A 99 -16.39 6.77 3.23
N GLY A 100 -17.15 7.13 2.19
CA GLY A 100 -18.44 7.81 2.33
C GLY A 100 -18.34 9.32 2.53
N LEU A 101 -17.21 9.94 2.15
CA LEU A 101 -17.04 11.39 2.11
C LEU A 101 -17.18 11.91 0.67
N ASN A 102 -17.74 13.10 0.51
CA ASN A 102 -17.88 13.69 -0.80
C ASN A 102 -16.50 14.02 -1.41
N PRO A 103 -16.14 13.49 -2.60
CA PRO A 103 -14.85 13.73 -3.24
C PRO A 103 -14.62 15.20 -3.65
N GLU A 104 -15.67 16.00 -3.73
CA GLU A 104 -15.59 17.43 -4.00
C GLU A 104 -14.92 18.24 -2.87
N ARG A 105 -14.79 17.67 -1.68
CA ARG A 105 -14.04 18.27 -0.58
C ARG A 105 -12.52 18.32 -0.81
N LEU A 106 -12.02 17.58 -1.80
CA LEU A 106 -10.65 17.67 -2.30
C LEU A 106 -10.67 18.22 -3.71
N ARG A 107 -10.20 19.46 -3.92
CA ARG A 107 -10.18 20.13 -5.21
C ARG A 107 -8.75 20.40 -5.68
N LEU A 108 -8.48 20.08 -6.94
CA LEU A 108 -7.24 20.42 -7.63
C LEU A 108 -7.57 21.38 -8.77
N GLU A 109 -6.82 22.48 -8.86
CA GLU A 109 -6.96 23.45 -9.94
C GLU A 109 -5.60 23.93 -10.44
N TRP A 110 -5.59 24.33 -11.71
CA TRP A 110 -4.44 24.87 -12.38
C TRP A 110 -4.58 26.39 -12.51
N VAL A 111 -3.59 27.12 -11.95
CA VAL A 111 -3.57 28.57 -11.94
C VAL A 111 -2.15 29.04 -12.18
N SER A 112 -1.91 29.86 -13.20
CA SER A 112 -0.61 30.48 -13.41
C SER A 112 -0.42 31.77 -12.61
N ALA A 113 0.81 32.26 -12.54
CA ALA A 113 1.16 33.45 -11.76
C ALA A 113 0.40 34.71 -12.17
N GLY A 114 0.03 34.84 -13.45
CA GLY A 114 -0.73 35.98 -14.01
C GLY A 114 -2.25 35.83 -13.89
N GLU A 115 -2.77 34.73 -13.34
CA GLU A 115 -4.21 34.42 -13.34
C GLU A 115 -4.90 34.69 -11.99
N GLY A 116 -4.65 35.90 -11.40
CA GLY A 116 -5.29 36.29 -10.15
C GLY A 116 -6.82 36.33 -10.21
N ILE A 117 -7.40 36.75 -11.35
CA ILE A 117 -8.86 36.73 -11.59
C ILE A 117 -9.38 35.26 -11.54
N ARG A 118 -8.68 34.35 -12.18
CA ARG A 118 -9.04 32.93 -12.18
C ARG A 118 -9.01 32.33 -10.77
N PHE A 119 -7.97 32.64 -9.98
CA PHE A 119 -7.90 32.21 -8.58
C PHE A 119 -9.13 32.71 -7.78
N ALA A 120 -9.45 33.99 -7.85
CA ALA A 120 -10.62 34.54 -7.17
C ALA A 120 -11.94 33.87 -7.64
N SER A 121 -12.09 33.68 -8.95
CA SER A 121 -13.25 32.94 -9.52
C SER A 121 -13.40 31.53 -8.98
N ILE A 122 -12.30 30.78 -8.90
CA ILE A 122 -12.28 29.43 -8.34
C ILE A 122 -12.73 29.45 -6.88
N MET A 123 -12.25 30.39 -6.07
CA MET A 123 -12.66 30.49 -4.66
C MET A 123 -14.13 30.90 -4.52
N ASN A 124 -14.62 31.80 -5.36
CA ASN A 124 -16.03 32.20 -5.41
C ASN A 124 -16.97 31.06 -5.82
N GLU A 125 -16.48 30.06 -6.50
CA GLU A 125 -17.22 28.83 -6.83
C GLU A 125 -17.07 27.76 -5.73
N PHE A 126 -15.86 27.53 -5.24
CA PHE A 126 -15.54 26.43 -4.35
C PHE A 126 -16.13 26.62 -2.94
N VAL A 127 -16.01 27.80 -2.36
CA VAL A 127 -16.52 28.06 -0.99
C VAL A 127 -18.04 27.84 -0.90
N PRO A 128 -18.90 28.39 -1.77
CA PRO A 128 -20.34 28.11 -1.74
C PRO A 128 -20.70 26.64 -1.99
N ARG A 129 -19.86 25.90 -2.76
CA ARG A 129 -20.05 24.47 -2.96
C ARG A 129 -19.85 23.72 -1.66
N ILE A 130 -18.79 24.03 -0.88
CA ILE A 130 -18.56 23.42 0.43
C ILE A 130 -19.62 23.86 1.46
N GLU A 131 -20.09 25.11 1.40
CA GLU A 131 -21.23 25.57 2.22
C GLU A 131 -22.46 24.68 2.02
N LYS A 132 -22.78 24.31 0.76
CA LYS A 132 -23.90 23.44 0.41
C LYS A 132 -23.71 21.99 0.90
N LEU A 133 -22.47 21.48 0.89
CA LEU A 133 -22.14 20.16 1.42
C LEU A 133 -22.27 20.11 2.94
N GLY A 134 -22.15 21.23 3.63
CA GLY A 134 -22.18 21.29 5.08
C GLY A 134 -20.88 20.82 5.74
N PRO A 135 -20.84 20.74 7.09
CA PRO A 135 -19.67 20.33 7.83
C PRO A 135 -19.21 18.92 7.45
N LEU A 136 -17.88 18.72 7.46
CA LEU A 136 -17.26 17.43 7.12
C LEU A 136 -17.88 16.28 7.93
N GLY A 137 -18.26 15.21 7.27
CA GLY A 137 -18.89 14.03 7.84
C GLY A 137 -20.38 14.22 8.11
N ARG A 138 -20.79 15.31 8.78
CA ARG A 138 -22.22 15.59 9.04
C ARG A 138 -23.01 15.82 7.75
N GLY A 139 -22.40 16.50 6.78
CA GLY A 139 -22.98 16.69 5.45
C GLY A 139 -23.20 15.37 4.70
N GLU A 140 -22.44 14.34 5.03
CA GLU A 140 -22.54 12.99 4.47
C GLU A 140 -23.30 12.00 5.38
N GLY A 141 -23.88 12.47 6.48
CA GLY A 141 -24.63 11.61 7.40
C GLY A 141 -23.78 10.74 8.32
N LEU A 142 -22.48 11.05 8.44
CA LEU A 142 -21.58 10.37 9.36
C LEU A 142 -21.59 11.05 10.73
N ASP A 143 -21.60 10.25 11.78
CA ASP A 143 -21.35 10.73 13.13
C ASP A 143 -19.86 11.05 13.35
N GLU A 144 -19.56 11.77 14.40
CA GLU A 144 -18.18 12.21 14.70
C GLU A 144 -17.24 11.03 14.97
N THR A 145 -17.74 9.98 15.61
CA THR A 145 -16.97 8.77 15.93
C THR A 145 -16.65 7.99 14.65
N GLY A 146 -17.64 7.77 13.80
CA GLY A 146 -17.46 7.09 12.53
C GLY A 146 -16.54 7.83 11.58
N LEU A 147 -16.65 9.15 11.49
CA LEU A 147 -15.74 9.99 10.72
C LEU A 147 -14.29 9.85 11.21
N LYS A 148 -14.07 9.97 12.53
CA LYS A 148 -12.75 9.86 13.15
C LYS A 148 -12.11 8.49 12.88
N SER A 149 -12.87 7.41 13.07
CA SER A 149 -12.41 6.05 12.81
C SER A 149 -11.99 5.85 11.35
N LYS A 150 -12.84 6.30 10.40
CA LYS A 150 -12.54 6.20 8.96
C LYS A 150 -11.29 6.99 8.55
N LEU A 151 -11.15 8.24 9.03
CA LEU A 151 -9.98 9.06 8.75
C LEU A 151 -8.70 8.49 9.37
N GLU A 152 -8.78 7.91 10.55
CA GLU A 152 -7.64 7.28 11.21
C GLU A 152 -7.18 6.02 10.46
N ALA A 153 -8.11 5.16 10.03
CA ALA A 153 -7.81 4.00 9.21
C ALA A 153 -7.10 4.38 7.91
N VAL A 154 -7.59 5.44 7.23
CA VAL A 154 -6.93 5.96 6.02
C VAL A 154 -5.53 6.48 6.34
N ARG A 155 -5.36 7.26 7.41
CA ARG A 155 -4.05 7.80 7.81
C ARG A 155 -3.01 6.70 8.02
N LYS A 156 -3.39 5.59 8.66
CA LYS A 156 -2.52 4.42 8.83
C LYS A 156 -2.14 3.78 7.50
N LEU A 157 -3.03 3.80 6.52
CA LEU A 157 -2.80 3.19 5.22
C LEU A 157 -2.07 4.11 4.22
N VAL A 158 -1.98 5.43 4.46
CA VAL A 158 -1.33 6.39 3.54
C VAL A 158 0.07 5.96 3.09
N PRO A 159 1.00 5.50 3.95
CA PRO A 159 2.32 5.07 3.51
C PRO A 159 2.27 3.94 2.48
N TYR A 160 1.40 2.97 2.69
CA TYR A 160 1.16 1.87 1.75
C TYR A 160 0.53 2.36 0.44
N ILE A 161 -0.47 3.25 0.51
CA ILE A 161 -1.12 3.81 -0.70
C ILE A 161 -0.09 4.57 -1.55
N LYS A 162 0.84 5.30 -0.94
CA LYS A 162 1.93 5.99 -1.66
C LYS A 162 2.82 5.00 -2.42
N LEU A 163 3.14 3.86 -1.81
CA LEU A 163 3.89 2.80 -2.48
C LEU A 163 3.09 2.24 -3.66
N VAL A 164 1.82 1.90 -3.47
CA VAL A 164 0.93 1.43 -4.54
C VAL A 164 0.83 2.45 -5.68
N GLN A 165 0.72 3.74 -5.35
CA GLN A 165 0.69 4.83 -6.34
C GLN A 165 1.96 4.83 -7.19
N SER A 166 3.14 4.72 -6.58
CA SER A 166 4.42 4.78 -7.29
C SER A 166 4.69 3.54 -8.14
N GLU A 167 4.24 2.35 -7.71
CA GLU A 167 4.59 1.07 -8.33
C GLU A 167 3.52 0.54 -9.28
N ARG A 168 2.24 0.71 -8.94
CA ARG A 168 1.13 0.03 -9.62
C ARG A 168 0.11 0.96 -10.30
N LEU A 169 0.00 2.22 -9.86
CA LEU A 169 -0.98 3.18 -10.38
C LEU A 169 -0.29 4.32 -11.17
N ARG A 170 0.87 4.04 -11.71
CA ARG A 170 1.64 5.01 -12.49
C ARG A 170 1.17 5.04 -13.94
N VAL A 171 0.86 6.24 -14.43
CA VAL A 171 0.54 6.47 -15.85
C VAL A 171 1.83 6.89 -16.57
N PRO A 172 2.32 6.09 -17.53
CA PRO A 172 3.61 6.36 -18.18
C PRO A 172 3.54 7.56 -19.14
N VAL A 173 2.39 7.81 -19.76
CA VAL A 173 2.18 8.91 -20.72
C VAL A 173 1.63 10.12 -19.98
N ARG A 174 2.35 11.24 -20.05
CA ARG A 174 1.99 12.49 -19.34
C ARG A 174 1.14 13.39 -20.23
N THR A 175 -0.13 13.00 -20.38
CA THR A 175 -1.17 13.82 -20.99
C THR A 175 -2.41 13.76 -20.11
N GLU A 176 -3.21 14.81 -20.14
CA GLU A 176 -4.45 14.88 -19.37
C GLU A 176 -5.42 13.77 -19.77
N GLU A 177 -5.48 13.47 -21.08
CA GLU A 177 -6.33 12.41 -21.64
C GLU A 177 -5.92 11.02 -21.13
N ALA A 178 -4.60 10.74 -21.06
CA ALA A 178 -4.09 9.46 -20.58
C ALA A 178 -4.41 9.26 -19.08
N TYR A 179 -4.23 10.31 -18.27
CA TYR A 179 -4.58 10.28 -16.85
C TYR A 179 -6.08 10.10 -16.66
N THR A 180 -6.89 10.90 -17.33
CA THR A 180 -8.36 10.80 -17.25
C THR A 180 -8.83 9.40 -17.67
N LYS A 181 -8.36 8.91 -18.83
CA LYS A 181 -8.70 7.57 -19.33
C LYS A 181 -8.35 6.46 -18.33
N PHE A 182 -7.16 6.51 -17.73
CA PHE A 182 -6.73 5.51 -16.75
C PHE A 182 -7.55 5.59 -15.47
N PHE A 183 -7.63 6.76 -14.84
CA PHE A 183 -8.25 6.93 -13.52
C PHE A 183 -9.79 6.88 -13.53
N THR A 184 -10.43 7.00 -14.71
CA THR A 184 -11.88 6.78 -14.85
C THR A 184 -12.21 5.40 -15.42
N GLY A 185 -11.21 4.60 -15.81
CA GLY A 185 -11.36 3.30 -16.44
C GLY A 185 -11.66 2.17 -15.44
N GLU A 186 -12.12 1.03 -15.99
CA GLU A 186 -12.41 -0.19 -15.22
C GLU A 186 -11.15 -0.78 -14.59
N GLU A 187 -10.01 -0.68 -15.26
CA GLU A 187 -8.73 -1.18 -14.74
C GLU A 187 -8.35 -0.49 -13.43
N PHE A 188 -8.46 0.84 -13.37
CA PHE A 188 -8.21 1.58 -12.12
C PHE A 188 -9.19 1.18 -11.02
N ASN A 189 -10.48 1.03 -11.33
CA ASN A 189 -11.48 0.61 -10.34
C ASN A 189 -11.16 -0.78 -9.76
N ARG A 190 -10.71 -1.72 -10.60
CA ARG A 190 -10.28 -3.05 -10.17
C ARG A 190 -9.03 -2.97 -9.28
N LEU A 191 -7.98 -2.28 -9.74
CA LEU A 191 -6.75 -2.10 -8.97
C LEU A 191 -6.99 -1.36 -7.65
N PHE A 192 -7.84 -0.34 -7.64
CA PHE A 192 -8.22 0.37 -6.43
C PHE A 192 -8.89 -0.57 -5.42
N LYS A 193 -9.82 -1.40 -5.87
CA LYS A 193 -10.48 -2.38 -5.01
C LYS A 193 -9.50 -3.38 -4.43
N GLU A 194 -8.69 -4.02 -5.27
CA GLU A 194 -7.75 -5.08 -4.87
C GLU A 194 -6.62 -4.56 -3.97
N LEU A 195 -6.05 -3.40 -4.31
CA LEU A 195 -4.83 -2.91 -3.65
C LEU A 195 -5.12 -1.93 -2.51
N ILE A 196 -6.22 -1.18 -2.54
CA ILE A 196 -6.49 -0.12 -1.56
C ILE A 196 -7.72 -0.44 -0.71
N ALA A 197 -8.88 -0.69 -1.33
CA ALA A 197 -10.14 -0.86 -0.60
C ALA A 197 -10.12 -2.10 0.28
N ASP A 198 -9.64 -3.24 -0.22
CA ASP A 198 -9.52 -4.48 0.55
C ASP A 198 -8.56 -4.31 1.74
N LYS A 199 -7.42 -3.63 1.57
CA LYS A 199 -6.49 -3.34 2.67
C LYS A 199 -7.05 -2.35 3.68
N LEU A 200 -7.83 -1.36 3.24
CA LEU A 200 -8.52 -0.44 4.14
C LEU A 200 -9.56 -1.17 4.99
N ALA A 201 -10.33 -2.07 4.38
CA ALA A 201 -11.29 -2.92 5.10
C ALA A 201 -10.60 -3.73 6.21
N VAL A 202 -9.44 -4.33 5.93
CA VAL A 202 -8.63 -5.04 6.93
C VAL A 202 -8.26 -4.11 8.09
N VAL A 203 -7.73 -2.92 7.81
CA VAL A 203 -7.35 -1.95 8.85
C VAL A 203 -8.55 -1.57 9.72
N GLN A 204 -9.70 -1.30 9.09
CA GLN A 204 -10.93 -0.94 9.82
C GLN A 204 -11.46 -2.09 10.69
N ILE A 205 -11.47 -3.32 10.17
CA ILE A 205 -11.87 -4.52 10.92
C ILE A 205 -10.96 -4.70 12.14
N MET A 206 -9.65 -4.59 11.94
CA MET A 206 -8.67 -4.75 13.02
C MET A 206 -8.80 -3.69 14.11
N GLU A 207 -9.08 -2.43 13.76
CA GLU A 207 -9.35 -1.38 14.75
C GLU A 207 -10.59 -1.68 15.58
N LEU A 208 -11.69 -2.14 14.96
CA LEU A 208 -12.91 -2.54 15.65
C LEU A 208 -12.70 -3.72 16.61
N LEU A 209 -11.87 -4.69 16.20
CA LEU A 209 -11.55 -5.87 17.02
C LEU A 209 -10.58 -5.56 18.16
N ARG A 210 -9.73 -4.52 18.02
CA ARG A 210 -8.87 -4.04 19.11
C ARG A 210 -9.65 -3.39 20.25
N GLU A 211 -10.76 -2.72 19.95
CA GLU A 211 -11.60 -2.10 20.97
C GLU A 211 -12.32 -3.15 21.85
N ARG A 212 -12.93 -4.15 21.22
CA ARG A 212 -13.61 -5.27 21.85
C ARG A 212 -13.86 -6.41 20.85
N PRO A 213 -14.04 -7.65 21.29
CA PRO A 213 -14.52 -8.73 20.45
C PRO A 213 -15.88 -8.37 19.81
N ARG A 214 -16.01 -8.59 18.51
CA ARG A 214 -17.25 -8.33 17.74
C ARG A 214 -17.54 -9.51 16.84
N SER A 215 -18.82 -9.76 16.61
CA SER A 215 -19.26 -10.77 15.63
C SER A 215 -19.08 -10.26 14.19
N THR A 216 -18.94 -11.17 13.22
CA THR A 216 -18.91 -10.83 11.79
C THR A 216 -20.10 -9.97 11.37
N ARG A 217 -21.27 -10.19 11.96
CA ARG A 217 -22.49 -9.43 11.68
C ARG A 217 -22.42 -8.00 12.19
N GLU A 218 -21.95 -7.79 13.44
CA GLU A 218 -21.74 -6.44 13.98
C GLU A 218 -20.72 -5.64 13.15
N ILE A 219 -19.62 -6.27 12.72
CA ILE A 219 -18.62 -5.63 11.86
C ILE A 219 -19.23 -5.29 10.49
N SER A 220 -20.02 -6.20 9.93
CA SER A 220 -20.76 -6.00 8.67
C SER A 220 -21.68 -4.77 8.75
N ASP A 221 -22.46 -4.67 9.82
CA ASP A 221 -23.40 -3.56 10.04
C ASP A 221 -22.67 -2.21 10.22
N ILE A 222 -21.52 -2.21 10.91
CA ILE A 222 -20.73 -0.98 11.16
C ILE A 222 -20.00 -0.49 9.90
N LEU A 223 -19.40 -1.40 9.14
CA LEU A 223 -18.57 -1.03 7.99
C LEU A 223 -19.35 -0.99 6.67
N GLY A 224 -20.59 -1.50 6.63
CA GLY A 224 -21.39 -1.64 5.41
C GLY A 224 -20.83 -2.68 4.43
N LEU A 225 -20.01 -3.61 4.91
CA LEU A 225 -19.46 -4.72 4.13
C LEU A 225 -20.38 -5.94 4.22
N SER A 226 -20.38 -6.82 3.21
CA SER A 226 -21.12 -8.07 3.32
C SER A 226 -20.47 -8.99 4.39
N PRO A 227 -21.24 -9.83 5.09
CA PRO A 227 -20.69 -10.79 6.04
C PRO A 227 -19.62 -11.71 5.44
N HIS A 228 -19.77 -12.06 4.15
CA HIS A 228 -18.77 -12.84 3.41
C HIS A 228 -17.46 -12.07 3.23
N GLU A 229 -17.52 -10.79 2.88
CA GLU A 229 -16.32 -9.93 2.76
C GLU A 229 -15.63 -9.76 4.11
N VAL A 230 -16.37 -9.51 5.18
CA VAL A 230 -15.80 -9.43 6.54
C VAL A 230 -15.11 -10.76 6.90
N SER A 231 -15.76 -11.90 6.69
CA SER A 231 -15.17 -13.21 6.96
C SER A 231 -13.90 -13.46 6.16
N ARG A 232 -13.92 -13.13 4.86
CA ARG A 232 -12.74 -13.24 3.98
C ARG A 232 -11.58 -12.36 4.49
N GLN A 233 -11.85 -11.10 4.85
CA GLN A 233 -10.82 -10.18 5.33
C GLN A 233 -10.27 -10.57 6.71
N VAL A 234 -11.11 -11.11 7.60
CA VAL A 234 -10.67 -11.66 8.89
C VAL A 234 -9.75 -12.87 8.69
N HIS A 235 -10.08 -13.77 7.76
CA HIS A 235 -9.22 -14.92 7.45
C HIS A 235 -7.87 -14.49 6.87
N VAL A 236 -7.86 -13.51 5.95
CA VAL A 236 -6.62 -12.94 5.41
C VAL A 236 -5.81 -12.29 6.53
N SER A 237 -6.45 -11.50 7.40
CA SER A 237 -5.78 -10.84 8.52
C SER A 237 -5.27 -11.84 9.57
N ALA A 238 -6.02 -12.91 9.85
CA ALA A 238 -5.58 -13.96 10.76
C ALA A 238 -4.37 -14.71 10.19
N ARG A 239 -4.32 -14.88 8.85
CA ARG A 239 -3.17 -15.42 8.15
C ARG A 239 -1.97 -14.47 8.26
N ASP A 240 -2.17 -13.18 7.96
CA ASP A 240 -1.12 -12.16 8.07
C ASP A 240 -0.63 -12.02 9.53
N GLN A 241 -1.51 -12.16 10.54
CA GLN A 241 -1.14 -12.13 11.96
C GLN A 241 -0.46 -13.42 12.43
N LYS A 242 -0.82 -14.60 11.90
CA LYS A 242 -0.03 -15.81 12.12
C LYS A 242 1.38 -15.63 11.58
N VAL A 243 1.53 -14.90 10.47
CA VAL A 243 2.84 -14.51 9.90
C VAL A 243 3.63 -13.60 10.87
N GLU A 244 2.97 -12.63 11.53
CA GLU A 244 3.60 -11.80 12.58
C GLU A 244 3.82 -12.56 13.91
N ALA A 245 3.03 -13.61 14.18
CA ALA A 245 3.09 -14.41 15.40
C ALA A 245 4.02 -15.62 15.30
N VAL A 246 4.71 -15.85 14.17
CA VAL A 246 5.83 -16.80 14.12
C VAL A 246 6.93 -16.25 15.02
N ALA A 247 6.93 -16.76 16.25
CA ALA A 247 7.83 -16.31 17.30
C ALA A 247 9.29 -16.59 16.85
N VAL A 248 9.98 -15.50 16.59
CA VAL A 248 11.41 -15.56 16.32
C VAL A 248 12.14 -15.86 17.63
N ASP A 249 12.98 -16.88 17.64
CA ASP A 249 13.84 -17.19 18.78
C ASP A 249 14.95 -16.13 18.88
N ASN A 250 14.63 -15.07 19.64
CA ASN A 250 15.51 -13.93 19.83
C ASN A 250 16.85 -14.30 20.44
N ASP A 251 16.91 -15.33 21.27
CA ASP A 251 18.15 -15.78 21.92
C ASP A 251 19.08 -16.49 20.91
N LYS A 252 18.51 -17.21 19.94
CA LYS A 252 19.31 -17.78 18.84
C LYS A 252 19.85 -16.70 17.93
N ILE A 253 19.04 -15.70 17.58
CA ILE A 253 19.49 -14.58 16.75
C ILE A 253 20.62 -13.82 17.42
N ASP A 254 20.51 -13.53 18.71
CA ASP A 254 21.58 -12.83 19.45
C ASP A 254 22.88 -13.63 19.45
N ARG A 255 22.82 -14.97 19.62
CA ARG A 255 24.02 -15.81 19.51
C ARG A 255 24.67 -15.74 18.12
N ILE A 256 23.86 -15.74 17.03
CA ILE A 256 24.39 -15.58 15.67
C ILE A 256 25.04 -14.23 15.50
N LEU A 257 24.39 -13.16 15.97
CA LEU A 257 24.91 -11.80 15.89
C LEU A 257 26.19 -11.61 16.69
N ASP A 258 26.26 -12.16 17.89
CA ASP A 258 27.45 -12.06 18.77
C ASP A 258 28.65 -12.80 18.19
N LYS A 259 28.45 -13.95 17.53
CA LYS A 259 29.50 -14.71 16.81
C LYS A 259 30.15 -13.88 15.69
N HIS A 260 29.43 -12.96 15.09
CA HIS A 260 29.88 -12.15 13.95
C HIS A 260 30.10 -10.66 14.29
N GLN A 261 30.06 -10.29 15.55
CA GLN A 261 30.15 -8.90 16.01
C GLN A 261 31.40 -8.19 15.47
N GLY A 262 31.20 -6.96 14.94
CA GLY A 262 32.28 -6.12 14.42
C GLY A 262 32.81 -6.51 13.03
N LYS A 263 32.16 -7.46 12.32
CA LYS A 263 32.56 -7.90 10.99
C LYS A 263 31.50 -7.50 9.94
N ALA A 264 31.51 -6.26 9.48
CA ALA A 264 30.59 -5.78 8.44
C ALA A 264 30.62 -6.65 7.16
N GLY A 265 31.74 -7.28 6.83
CA GLY A 265 31.88 -8.20 5.70
C GLY A 265 31.12 -9.52 5.84
N SER A 266 30.66 -9.88 7.04
CA SER A 266 29.90 -11.13 7.29
C SER A 266 28.38 -10.97 7.14
N LEU A 267 27.89 -9.81 6.68
CA LEU A 267 26.45 -9.52 6.57
C LEU A 267 25.64 -10.62 5.87
N VAL A 268 26.09 -11.08 4.69
CA VAL A 268 25.38 -12.12 3.93
C VAL A 268 25.38 -13.45 4.69
N GLN A 269 26.47 -13.78 5.36
CA GLN A 269 26.59 -15.03 6.14
C GLN A 269 25.66 -14.99 7.37
N VAL A 270 25.59 -13.87 8.07
CA VAL A 270 24.67 -13.68 9.19
C VAL A 270 23.21 -13.80 8.74
N LEU A 271 22.87 -13.16 7.63
CA LEU A 271 21.51 -13.24 7.07
C LEU A 271 21.15 -14.67 6.66
N LEU A 272 22.09 -15.45 6.08
CA LEU A 272 21.89 -16.85 5.73
C LEU A 272 21.71 -17.73 6.97
N GLU A 273 22.54 -17.54 8.02
CA GLU A 273 22.40 -18.28 9.27
C GLU A 273 21.03 -18.01 9.93
N ILE A 274 20.59 -16.75 9.94
CA ILE A 274 19.27 -16.38 10.49
C ILE A 274 18.13 -16.94 9.62
N GLN A 275 18.23 -16.83 8.28
CA GLN A 275 17.24 -17.39 7.35
C GLN A 275 17.10 -18.91 7.54
N HIS A 276 18.21 -19.62 7.75
CA HIS A 276 18.21 -21.07 7.96
C HIS A 276 17.52 -21.45 9.28
N GLU A 277 17.71 -20.67 10.35
CA GLU A 277 17.10 -20.96 11.66
C GLU A 277 15.62 -20.58 11.73
N ASN A 278 15.21 -19.49 11.09
CA ASN A 278 13.84 -18.96 11.20
C ASN A 278 12.99 -19.21 9.96
N HIS A 279 13.56 -19.70 8.87
CA HIS A 279 12.95 -19.82 7.54
C HIS A 279 12.51 -18.50 6.90
N TRP A 280 12.75 -17.36 7.57
CA TRP A 280 12.49 -16.02 7.05
C TRP A 280 13.24 -14.93 7.85
N LEU A 281 13.21 -13.68 7.31
CA LEU A 281 13.92 -12.53 7.88
C LEU A 281 12.92 -11.40 8.20
N PRO A 282 12.36 -11.33 9.41
CA PRO A 282 11.46 -10.25 9.80
C PRO A 282 12.19 -8.92 9.94
N LEU A 283 11.45 -7.82 9.79
CA LEU A 283 12.02 -6.46 9.74
C LEU A 283 12.75 -6.07 11.04
N ASP A 284 12.20 -6.43 12.20
CA ASP A 284 12.81 -6.18 13.51
C ASP A 284 14.16 -6.87 13.66
N VAL A 285 14.30 -8.09 13.12
CA VAL A 285 15.58 -8.81 13.06
C VAL A 285 16.56 -8.11 12.12
N LEU A 286 16.13 -7.64 10.96
CA LEU A 286 16.97 -6.89 10.03
C LEU A 286 17.46 -5.56 10.64
N GLU A 287 16.62 -4.90 11.43
CA GLU A 287 17.03 -3.70 12.19
C GLU A 287 18.10 -4.04 13.26
N ARG A 288 17.97 -5.19 13.94
CA ARG A 288 18.96 -5.66 14.90
C ARG A 288 20.30 -6.01 14.22
N VAL A 289 20.23 -6.71 13.07
CA VAL A 289 21.42 -6.99 12.23
C VAL A 289 22.10 -5.69 11.83
N SER A 290 21.34 -4.70 11.34
CA SER A 290 21.84 -3.37 10.98
C SER A 290 22.61 -2.70 12.13
N LYS A 291 22.02 -2.69 13.32
CA LYS A 291 22.61 -2.07 14.52
C LYS A 291 23.85 -2.82 15.03
N LYS A 292 23.80 -4.17 15.08
CA LYS A 292 24.91 -4.99 15.62
C LYS A 292 26.14 -5.03 14.70
N LEU A 293 25.94 -5.03 13.39
CA LEU A 293 27.03 -5.06 12.41
C LEU A 293 27.48 -3.66 11.96
N ASP A 294 26.84 -2.60 12.44
CA ASP A 294 27.08 -1.20 12.01
C ASP A 294 26.95 -1.03 10.48
N VAL A 295 25.94 -1.62 9.90
CA VAL A 295 25.64 -1.55 8.46
C VAL A 295 24.31 -0.83 8.27
N PRO A 296 24.19 0.18 7.39
CA PRO A 296 22.93 0.86 7.12
C PRO A 296 21.79 -0.12 6.76
N LEU A 297 20.61 0.05 7.36
CA LEU A 297 19.45 -0.80 7.10
C LEU A 297 19.10 -0.88 5.61
N SER A 298 19.31 0.22 4.87
CA SER A 298 19.12 0.26 3.41
C SER A 298 20.02 -0.74 2.68
N ARG A 299 21.25 -0.95 3.16
CA ARG A 299 22.17 -1.94 2.59
C ARG A 299 21.75 -3.37 2.94
N VAL A 300 21.27 -3.60 4.17
CA VAL A 300 20.72 -4.89 4.58
C VAL A 300 19.50 -5.22 3.71
N MET A 301 18.55 -4.29 3.57
CA MET A 301 17.37 -4.45 2.74
C MET A 301 17.71 -4.69 1.26
N GLN A 302 18.68 -3.98 0.71
CA GLN A 302 19.15 -4.19 -0.67
C GLN A 302 19.59 -5.63 -0.90
N ILE A 303 20.35 -6.21 0.04
CA ILE A 303 20.84 -7.59 -0.07
C ILE A 303 19.68 -8.58 0.03
N VAL A 304 18.82 -8.42 1.03
CA VAL A 304 17.70 -9.34 1.28
C VAL A 304 16.68 -9.33 0.13
N THR A 305 16.39 -8.17 -0.45
CA THR A 305 15.45 -8.07 -1.58
C THR A 305 16.04 -8.49 -2.92
N PHE A 306 17.37 -8.44 -3.07
CA PHE A 306 18.05 -8.83 -4.31
C PHE A 306 18.27 -10.35 -4.41
N HIS A 307 18.63 -11.01 -3.31
CA HIS A 307 18.97 -12.43 -3.33
C HIS A 307 17.73 -13.28 -3.05
N LYS A 308 17.40 -14.18 -3.98
CA LYS A 308 16.26 -15.13 -3.88
C LYS A 308 16.37 -16.13 -2.72
N SER A 309 17.57 -16.29 -2.14
CA SER A 309 17.78 -17.15 -0.98
C SER A 309 17.20 -16.57 0.32
N PHE A 310 16.77 -15.33 0.31
CA PHE A 310 16.17 -14.67 1.46
C PHE A 310 14.66 -14.53 1.28
N SER A 311 13.93 -14.65 2.37
CA SER A 311 12.49 -14.42 2.42
C SER A 311 12.16 -13.40 3.49
N LEU A 312 11.35 -12.41 3.14
CA LEU A 312 10.77 -11.43 4.07
C LEU A 312 9.40 -11.89 4.61
N ILE A 313 8.91 -13.03 4.13
CA ILE A 313 7.69 -13.66 4.58
C ILE A 313 8.02 -15.03 5.13
N PRO A 314 7.31 -15.51 6.16
CA PRO A 314 7.50 -16.85 6.69
C PRO A 314 7.35 -17.90 5.62
N LYS A 315 8.27 -18.87 5.61
CA LYS A 315 8.19 -20.08 4.83
C LYS A 315 7.62 -21.20 5.68
N GLY A 316 7.04 -22.20 5.02
CA GLY A 316 6.60 -23.42 5.68
C GLY A 316 7.77 -24.24 6.20
N ARG A 317 7.46 -25.20 7.09
CA ARG A 317 8.44 -26.16 7.61
C ARG A 317 9.12 -26.93 6.48
N HIS A 318 8.36 -27.24 5.43
CA HIS A 318 8.83 -27.95 4.25
C HIS A 318 8.83 -27.02 3.04
N GLU A 319 10.00 -26.81 2.46
CA GLU A 319 10.18 -25.98 1.26
C GLU A 319 10.25 -26.88 0.02
N ILE A 320 9.29 -26.70 -0.89
CA ILE A 320 9.16 -27.47 -2.13
C ILE A 320 9.51 -26.60 -3.31
N HIS A 321 10.52 -26.98 -4.09
CA HIS A 321 10.90 -26.30 -5.32
C HIS A 321 10.70 -27.22 -6.52
N VAL A 322 9.86 -26.85 -7.48
CA VAL A 322 9.62 -27.59 -8.73
C VAL A 322 10.33 -26.88 -9.86
N CYS A 323 11.16 -27.62 -10.59
CA CYS A 323 11.87 -27.08 -11.75
C CYS A 323 10.94 -26.89 -12.94
N THR A 324 10.81 -25.66 -13.44
CA THR A 324 10.03 -25.31 -14.62
C THR A 324 10.91 -24.94 -15.83
N GLY A 325 12.22 -25.23 -15.76
CA GLY A 325 13.16 -24.96 -16.84
C GLY A 325 12.82 -25.78 -18.10
N PRO A 326 13.29 -25.34 -19.30
CA PRO A 326 12.88 -25.91 -20.59
C PRO A 326 13.03 -27.43 -20.67
N SER A 327 14.12 -27.99 -20.16
CA SER A 327 14.37 -29.44 -20.18
C SER A 327 13.38 -30.21 -19.28
N CYS A 328 13.06 -29.69 -18.12
CA CYS A 328 12.07 -30.28 -17.20
C CYS A 328 10.65 -30.09 -17.72
N TYR A 329 10.37 -28.91 -18.33
CA TYR A 329 9.09 -28.60 -18.95
C TYR A 329 8.69 -29.64 -20.00
N VAL A 330 9.59 -29.90 -20.98
CA VAL A 330 9.38 -30.90 -22.04
C VAL A 330 9.18 -32.30 -21.46
N ARG A 331 9.73 -32.61 -20.26
CA ARG A 331 9.61 -33.89 -19.58
C ARG A 331 8.44 -33.95 -18.59
N GLY A 332 7.53 -32.98 -18.60
CA GLY A 332 6.28 -32.99 -17.84
C GLY A 332 6.33 -32.36 -16.47
N SER A 333 7.26 -31.41 -16.21
CA SER A 333 7.32 -30.70 -14.92
C SER A 333 6.08 -29.84 -14.61
N THR A 334 5.31 -29.44 -15.62
CA THR A 334 4.01 -28.78 -15.42
C THR A 334 3.02 -29.69 -14.72
N SER A 335 2.88 -30.94 -15.19
CA SER A 335 2.01 -31.93 -14.53
C SER A 335 2.49 -32.25 -13.11
N LEU A 336 3.83 -32.25 -12.92
CA LEU A 336 4.41 -32.41 -11.58
C LEU A 336 4.03 -31.24 -10.66
N LEU A 337 4.12 -30.01 -11.15
CA LEU A 337 3.74 -28.80 -10.41
C LEU A 337 2.25 -28.80 -10.06
N ASP A 338 1.39 -29.13 -11.03
CA ASP A 338 -0.07 -29.21 -10.81
C ASP A 338 -0.40 -30.25 -9.73
N THR A 339 0.25 -31.43 -9.79
CA THR A 339 0.06 -32.46 -8.77
C THR A 339 0.51 -32.01 -7.38
N VAL A 340 1.62 -31.27 -7.27
CA VAL A 340 2.06 -30.71 -5.97
C VAL A 340 1.05 -29.71 -5.46
N GLN A 341 0.53 -28.81 -6.33
CA GLN A 341 -0.50 -27.84 -5.96
C GLN A 341 -1.78 -28.51 -5.47
N ASP A 342 -2.22 -29.57 -6.14
CA ASP A 342 -3.42 -30.33 -5.75
C ASP A 342 -3.23 -31.04 -4.40
N LEU A 343 -2.03 -31.58 -4.13
CA LEU A 343 -1.74 -32.29 -2.89
C LEU A 343 -1.55 -31.35 -1.69
N THR A 344 -0.93 -30.20 -1.89
CA THR A 344 -0.65 -29.22 -0.82
C THR A 344 -1.74 -28.18 -0.66
N GLY A 345 -2.61 -28.02 -1.68
CA GLY A 345 -3.68 -27.00 -1.67
C GLY A 345 -3.18 -25.56 -1.87
N ILE A 346 -1.90 -25.35 -2.21
CA ILE A 346 -1.28 -24.04 -2.41
C ILE A 346 -0.75 -23.89 -3.84
N LYS A 347 -0.72 -22.64 -4.32
CA LYS A 347 -0.15 -22.33 -5.64
C LYS A 347 1.34 -22.03 -5.56
N ALA A 348 2.02 -22.13 -6.69
CA ALA A 348 3.42 -21.72 -6.78
C ALA A 348 3.62 -20.24 -6.33
N GLY A 349 4.55 -20.02 -5.42
CA GLY A 349 4.80 -18.75 -4.76
C GLY A 349 4.03 -18.56 -3.44
N GLU A 350 3.24 -19.54 -3.01
CA GLU A 350 2.46 -19.46 -1.77
C GLU A 350 3.03 -20.39 -0.68
N THR A 351 2.70 -20.04 0.56
CA THR A 351 2.89 -20.86 1.76
C THR A 351 1.53 -21.21 2.33
N ASP A 352 1.34 -22.41 2.84
CA ASP A 352 0.07 -22.81 3.40
C ASP A 352 -0.26 -22.06 4.71
N PRO A 353 -1.55 -21.97 5.08
CA PRO A 353 -1.97 -21.24 6.28
C PRO A 353 -1.41 -21.79 7.59
N ASP A 354 -1.07 -23.08 7.63
CA ASP A 354 -0.56 -23.75 8.81
C ASP A 354 0.97 -23.76 8.87
N LEU A 355 1.62 -23.14 7.87
CA LEU A 355 3.07 -23.04 7.72
C LEU A 355 3.75 -24.42 7.65
N GLU A 356 3.08 -25.38 7.06
CA GLU A 356 3.65 -26.71 6.80
C GLU A 356 4.45 -26.73 5.51
N PHE A 357 3.85 -26.20 4.42
CA PHE A 357 4.45 -26.24 3.08
C PHE A 357 4.61 -24.86 2.48
N SER A 358 5.73 -24.65 1.80
CA SER A 358 5.94 -23.56 0.85
C SER A 358 6.25 -24.12 -0.52
N LEU A 359 5.55 -23.68 -1.56
CA LEU A 359 5.75 -24.16 -2.93
C LEU A 359 6.34 -23.04 -3.80
N GLU A 360 7.45 -23.34 -4.47
CA GLU A 360 8.09 -22.42 -5.40
C GLU A 360 8.34 -23.09 -6.75
N ALA A 361 7.99 -22.39 -7.85
CA ALA A 361 8.35 -22.76 -9.20
C ALA A 361 9.70 -22.13 -9.56
N SER A 362 10.73 -22.96 -9.65
CA SER A 362 12.08 -22.49 -9.97
C SER A 362 12.37 -22.58 -11.46
N ASN A 363 12.89 -21.51 -12.08
CA ASN A 363 13.18 -21.48 -13.52
C ASN A 363 14.18 -22.56 -13.96
N CYS A 364 15.17 -22.87 -13.13
CA CYS A 364 16.11 -23.97 -13.40
C CYS A 364 16.89 -24.33 -12.13
N LEU A 365 16.86 -25.61 -11.75
CA LEU A 365 17.60 -26.17 -10.60
C LEU A 365 19.01 -26.69 -10.97
N GLY A 366 19.40 -26.59 -12.25
CA GLY A 366 20.71 -27.00 -12.74
C GLY A 366 20.84 -28.48 -13.07
N CYS A 367 19.85 -29.33 -12.77
CA CYS A 367 19.87 -30.78 -12.91
C CYS A 367 19.19 -31.28 -14.20
N CYS A 368 19.42 -30.62 -15.35
CA CYS A 368 18.68 -30.86 -16.60
C CYS A 368 18.69 -32.30 -17.12
N ASN A 369 19.76 -33.08 -16.89
CA ASN A 369 19.85 -34.48 -17.29
C ASN A 369 18.95 -35.41 -16.44
N LEU A 370 18.61 -34.97 -15.24
CA LEU A 370 17.87 -35.75 -14.25
C LEU A 370 16.39 -35.36 -14.14
N GLY A 371 15.94 -34.39 -14.97
CA GLY A 371 14.57 -33.89 -14.91
C GLY A 371 13.49 -34.92 -15.33
N PRO A 372 12.22 -34.69 -14.96
CA PRO A 372 11.74 -33.59 -14.14
C PRO A 372 12.25 -33.70 -12.69
N GLU A 373 12.53 -32.52 -12.09
CA GLU A 373 13.21 -32.43 -10.79
C GLU A 373 12.33 -31.68 -9.78
N ILE A 374 12.26 -32.19 -8.56
CA ILE A 374 11.69 -31.50 -7.39
C ILE A 374 12.72 -31.53 -6.27
N ILE A 375 12.85 -30.44 -5.54
CA ILE A 375 13.63 -30.36 -4.30
C ILE A 375 12.65 -30.21 -3.15
N VAL A 376 12.81 -31.02 -2.12
CA VAL A 376 12.07 -30.92 -0.87
C VAL A 376 13.10 -30.82 0.26
N ASP A 377 13.06 -29.70 1.02
CA ASP A 377 14.00 -29.43 2.12
C ASP A 377 15.46 -29.59 1.74
N GLY A 378 15.81 -29.10 0.54
CA GLY A 378 17.17 -29.20 -0.01
C GLY A 378 17.56 -30.59 -0.56
N LYS A 379 16.69 -31.60 -0.44
CA LYS A 379 16.92 -32.95 -1.03
C LYS A 379 16.42 -32.99 -2.46
N HIS A 380 17.27 -33.40 -3.37
CA HIS A 380 16.98 -33.56 -4.78
C HIS A 380 16.25 -34.86 -5.08
N HIS A 381 15.10 -34.77 -5.73
CA HIS A 381 14.34 -35.92 -6.23
C HIS A 381 14.21 -35.81 -7.74
N SER A 382 14.91 -36.70 -8.44
CA SER A 382 15.04 -36.69 -9.89
C SER A 382 14.12 -37.71 -10.56
N LYS A 383 13.68 -37.40 -11.80
CA LYS A 383 12.79 -38.26 -12.61
C LYS A 383 11.50 -38.65 -11.85
N VAL A 384 10.99 -37.68 -11.09
CA VAL A 384 9.78 -37.88 -10.30
C VAL A 384 8.57 -37.86 -11.25
N ALA A 385 7.86 -38.97 -11.29
CA ALA A 385 6.57 -39.05 -11.96
C ALA A 385 5.47 -38.51 -11.02
N SER A 386 4.40 -37.94 -11.58
CA SER A 386 3.34 -37.31 -10.81
C SER A 386 2.68 -38.22 -9.77
N ASP A 387 2.59 -39.52 -10.06
CA ASP A 387 2.05 -40.53 -9.14
C ASP A 387 2.93 -40.80 -7.89
N LYS A 388 4.22 -40.48 -7.96
CA LYS A 388 5.19 -40.64 -6.87
C LYS A 388 5.37 -39.41 -5.98
N VAL A 389 4.79 -38.29 -6.37
CA VAL A 389 4.92 -37.04 -5.60
C VAL A 389 4.44 -37.20 -4.16
N LYS A 390 3.32 -37.88 -3.96
CA LYS A 390 2.75 -38.16 -2.64
C LYS A 390 3.72 -38.89 -1.71
N ASP A 391 4.47 -39.83 -2.26
CA ASP A 391 5.47 -40.59 -1.47
C ASP A 391 6.69 -39.75 -1.15
N VAL A 392 7.09 -38.84 -2.09
CA VAL A 392 8.19 -37.92 -1.86
C VAL A 392 7.84 -36.92 -0.75
N LEU A 393 6.61 -36.38 -0.71
CA LEU A 393 6.17 -35.46 0.32
C LEU A 393 6.04 -36.16 1.68
N LYS A 394 5.46 -37.38 1.74
CA LYS A 394 5.32 -38.12 2.98
C LYS A 394 6.63 -38.61 3.61
N ASN A 395 7.66 -38.87 2.81
CA ASN A 395 8.96 -39.32 3.34
C ASN A 395 9.81 -38.16 3.93
N ASN A 396 9.29 -36.96 3.91
CA ASN A 396 9.91 -35.79 4.52
C ASN A 396 9.03 -35.19 5.65
N GLU A 397 7.91 -35.82 6.02
CA GLU A 397 7.22 -35.64 7.29
C GLU A 397 8.02 -36.42 8.40
#